data_1b0a269ed318fd2b4866ddacace970f8
#
_entry.id   1b0a269ed318fd2b4866ddacace970f8
#
_cell.length_a   1.000
_cell.length_b   1.000
_cell.length_c   1.000
_cell.angle_alpha   90.00
_cell.angle_beta   90.00
_cell.angle_gamma   90.00
#
_symmetry.space_group_name_H-M   'P 1'
#
loop_
_entity.id
_entity.type
_entity.pdbx_description
1 polymer ?
#
loop_
_entity_poly.entity_id
_entity_poly.type
_entity_poly.pdbx_seq_one_letter_code
_entity_poly.pdbx_strand_id
1 'polypeptide(L)'
;MSRLSRIPDEEMTPEQQEEWESLLRQYTPKEDGQIGGPFDTWFRSPEMSRMMRRFGGFLWSRTSLDRGIVEFAIDVASVHWQSNYEWNAHGPRAV
;
A
#
# COMPACT_ATOMS: atom_id res chain seq x y z
N MET A 1 2.48 14.78 -0.02
CA MET A 1 2.28 15.08 1.41
C MET A 1 1.00 14.43 1.88
N SER A 2 1.05 13.62 2.92
CA SER A 2 -0.14 13.02 3.52
C SER A 2 -0.93 14.08 4.29
N ARG A 3 -2.27 14.03 4.16
CA ARG A 3 -3.18 14.86 4.98
C ARG A 3 -3.36 14.32 6.39
N LEU A 4 -2.97 13.07 6.61
CA LEU A 4 -3.00 12.44 7.92
C LEU A 4 -1.61 12.43 8.51
N SER A 5 -1.47 12.91 9.74
CA SER A 5 -0.22 12.81 10.48
C SER A 5 0.05 11.36 10.88
N ARG A 6 1.33 11.04 11.08
CA ARG A 6 1.70 9.73 11.65
C ARG A 6 1.08 9.60 13.06
N ILE A 7 0.59 8.42 13.39
CA ILE A 7 0.20 8.10 14.76
C ILE A 7 1.47 7.77 15.53
N PRO A 8 1.76 8.47 16.65
CA PRO A 8 2.89 8.09 17.51
C PRO A 8 2.73 6.66 18.03
N ASP A 9 3.85 5.97 18.24
CA ASP A 9 3.82 4.57 18.68
C ASP A 9 3.04 4.37 19.96
N GLU A 10 3.19 5.32 20.91
CA GLU A 10 2.50 5.30 22.21
C GLU A 10 0.98 5.53 22.10
N GLU A 11 0.50 6.05 20.98
CA GLU A 11 -0.93 6.29 20.74
C GLU A 11 -1.59 5.17 19.92
N MET A 12 -0.79 4.22 19.41
CA MET A 12 -1.32 3.09 18.66
C MET A 12 -2.03 2.10 19.59
N THR A 13 -3.16 1.55 19.12
CA THR A 13 -3.73 0.36 19.77
C THR A 13 -2.81 -0.84 19.57
N PRO A 14 -2.91 -1.91 20.40
CA PRO A 14 -2.11 -3.12 20.20
C PRO A 14 -2.26 -3.70 18.79
N GLU A 15 -3.45 -3.70 18.23
CA GLU A 15 -3.74 -4.20 16.88
C GLU A 15 -3.11 -3.31 15.80
N GLN A 16 -3.12 -2.00 15.99
CA GLN A 16 -2.45 -1.06 15.09
C GLN A 16 -0.94 -1.26 15.13
N GLN A 17 -0.38 -1.46 16.32
CA GLN A 17 1.05 -1.69 16.48
C GLN A 17 1.50 -2.97 15.79
N GLU A 18 0.76 -4.07 15.96
CA GLU A 18 1.02 -5.33 15.28
C GLU A 18 0.99 -5.18 13.75
N GLU A 19 -0.02 -4.47 13.23
CA GLU A 19 -0.14 -4.23 11.79
C GLU A 19 0.96 -3.31 11.28
N TRP A 20 1.33 -2.29 12.04
CA TRP A 20 2.43 -1.39 11.71
C TRP A 20 3.76 -2.15 11.61
N GLU A 21 4.06 -2.99 12.58
CA GLU A 21 5.25 -3.85 12.56
C GLU A 21 5.25 -4.78 11.35
N SER A 22 4.09 -5.31 10.97
CA SER A 22 3.94 -6.13 9.77
C SER A 22 4.25 -5.35 8.49
N LEU A 23 3.80 -4.10 8.41
CA LEU A 23 4.13 -3.21 7.30
C LEU A 23 5.63 -2.90 7.24
N LEU A 24 6.27 -2.65 8.38
CA LEU A 24 7.71 -2.36 8.46
C LEU A 24 8.59 -3.54 8.00
N ARG A 25 8.08 -4.76 8.03
CA ARG A 25 8.79 -5.92 7.45
C ARG A 25 8.85 -5.91 5.93
N GLN A 26 7.95 -5.17 5.28
CA GLN A 26 7.81 -5.14 3.83
C GLN A 26 8.21 -3.78 3.21
N TYR A 27 8.06 -2.72 3.97
CA TYR A 27 8.25 -1.36 3.48
C TYR A 27 9.18 -0.57 4.40
N THR A 28 9.99 0.28 3.80
CA THR A 28 10.86 1.20 4.55
C THR A 28 10.16 2.54 4.70
N PRO A 29 9.99 3.05 5.92
CA PRO A 29 9.44 4.39 6.12
C PRO A 29 10.33 5.48 5.49
N LYS A 30 9.67 6.54 5.07
CA LYS A 30 10.32 7.77 4.61
C LYS A 30 10.84 8.59 5.80
N GLU A 31 11.47 9.72 5.50
CA GLU A 31 12.02 10.62 6.54
C GLU A 31 10.96 11.12 7.53
N ASP A 32 9.71 11.28 7.07
CA ASP A 32 8.59 11.68 7.92
C ASP A 32 8.02 10.54 8.79
N GLY A 33 8.61 9.36 8.70
CA GLY A 33 8.18 8.16 9.42
C GLY A 33 6.95 7.47 8.83
N GLN A 34 6.46 7.92 7.68
CA GLN A 34 5.33 7.31 6.98
C GLN A 34 5.80 6.38 5.85
N ILE A 35 5.03 5.36 5.56
CA ILE A 35 5.31 4.44 4.45
C ILE A 35 4.88 5.08 3.12
N GLY A 36 3.78 5.80 3.13
CA GLY A 36 3.20 6.41 1.94
C GLY A 36 2.11 5.57 1.30
N GLY A 37 1.56 6.07 0.20
CA GLY A 37 0.45 5.41 -0.48
C GLY A 37 -0.76 5.20 0.42
N PRO A 38 -1.47 4.09 0.26
CA PRO A 38 -2.66 3.80 1.06
C PRO A 38 -2.33 3.25 2.46
N PHE A 39 -1.09 2.81 2.71
CA PHE A 39 -0.74 2.02 3.89
C PHE A 39 -0.91 2.79 5.20
N ASP A 40 -0.52 4.06 5.24
CA ASP A 40 -0.65 4.92 6.43
C ASP A 40 -2.12 5.19 6.79
N THR A 41 -3.00 5.08 5.82
CA THR A 41 -4.45 5.17 6.04
C THR A 41 -5.02 3.84 6.48
N TRP A 42 -4.66 2.75 5.80
CA TRP A 42 -5.21 1.42 6.05
C TRP A 42 -4.90 0.89 7.45
N PHE A 43 -3.66 1.09 7.96
CA PHE A 43 -3.29 0.50 9.25
C PHE A 43 -4.07 1.08 10.43
N ARG A 44 -4.74 2.23 10.24
CA ARG A 44 -5.67 2.79 11.23
C ARG A 44 -6.87 1.88 11.47
N SER A 45 -7.21 1.04 10.49
CA SER A 45 -8.15 -0.07 10.61
C SER A 45 -7.40 -1.38 10.32
N PRO A 46 -6.78 -1.98 11.34
CA PRO A 46 -5.84 -3.10 11.14
C PRO A 46 -6.42 -4.30 10.42
N GLU A 47 -7.67 -4.65 10.72
CA GLU A 47 -8.35 -5.75 10.04
C GLU A 47 -8.52 -5.47 8.54
N MET A 48 -8.97 -4.28 8.19
CA MET A 48 -9.09 -3.86 6.80
C MET A 48 -7.72 -3.87 6.11
N SER A 49 -6.70 -3.33 6.77
CA SER A 49 -5.33 -3.31 6.24
C SER A 49 -4.84 -4.71 5.88
N ARG A 50 -5.02 -5.67 6.77
CA ARG A 50 -4.66 -7.07 6.50
C ARG A 50 -5.39 -7.65 5.28
N MET A 51 -6.70 -7.40 5.18
CA MET A 51 -7.50 -7.87 4.05
C MET A 51 -7.06 -7.23 2.74
N MET A 52 -6.84 -5.91 2.73
CA MET A 52 -6.41 -5.18 1.55
C MET A 52 -5.01 -5.62 1.09
N ARG A 53 -4.08 -5.82 2.02
CA ARG A 53 -2.74 -6.33 1.70
C ARG A 53 -2.78 -7.75 1.15
N ARG A 54 -3.63 -8.62 1.68
CA ARG A 54 -3.83 -9.98 1.16
C ARG A 54 -4.38 -9.95 -0.27
N PHE A 55 -5.39 -9.14 -0.49
CA PHE A 55 -6.00 -8.99 -1.82
C PHE A 55 -4.99 -8.42 -2.83
N GLY A 56 -4.31 -7.34 -2.48
CA GLY A 56 -3.28 -6.74 -3.31
C GLY A 56 -2.14 -7.71 -3.62
N GLY A 57 -1.68 -8.46 -2.62
CA GLY A 57 -0.64 -9.48 -2.80
C GLY A 57 -1.09 -10.62 -3.73
N PHE A 58 -2.35 -11.02 -3.65
CA PHE A 58 -2.92 -11.99 -4.58
C PHE A 58 -2.91 -11.46 -6.02
N LEU A 59 -3.44 -10.26 -6.23
CA LEU A 59 -3.48 -9.64 -7.56
C LEU A 59 -2.07 -9.49 -8.15
N TRP A 60 -1.09 -9.16 -7.32
CA TRP A 60 0.25 -8.86 -7.78
C TRP A 60 1.10 -10.09 -8.08
N SER A 61 0.96 -11.18 -7.32
CA SER A 61 1.90 -12.29 -7.40
C SER A 61 1.29 -13.68 -7.47
N ARG A 62 -0.02 -13.82 -7.32
CA ARG A 62 -0.67 -15.13 -7.23
C ARG A 62 -1.78 -15.37 -8.25
N THR A 63 -2.00 -14.42 -9.17
CA THR A 63 -2.92 -14.64 -10.30
C THR A 63 -2.23 -15.49 -11.36
N SER A 64 -3.03 -16.07 -12.26
CA SER A 64 -2.53 -16.77 -13.44
C SER A 64 -2.08 -15.82 -14.56
N LEU A 65 -2.27 -14.51 -14.39
CA LEU A 65 -1.91 -13.50 -15.37
C LEU A 65 -0.41 -13.21 -15.32
N ASP A 66 0.17 -12.93 -16.46
CA ASP A 66 1.53 -12.41 -16.55
C ASP A 66 1.66 -11.08 -15.78
N ARG A 67 2.80 -10.88 -15.15
CA ARG A 67 3.06 -9.71 -14.31
C ARG A 67 2.92 -8.41 -15.08
N GLY A 68 3.40 -8.34 -16.29
CA GLY A 68 3.27 -7.16 -17.15
C GLY A 68 1.81 -6.82 -17.44
N ILE A 69 0.95 -7.82 -17.61
CA ILE A 69 -0.48 -7.62 -17.79
C ILE A 69 -1.13 -7.05 -16.53
N VAL A 70 -0.75 -7.57 -15.34
CA VAL A 70 -1.25 -7.05 -14.06
C VAL A 70 -0.84 -5.59 -13.88
N GLU A 71 0.43 -5.26 -14.09
CA GLU A 71 0.93 -3.88 -13.99
C GLU A 71 0.24 -2.95 -14.99
N PHE A 72 0.04 -3.41 -16.22
CA PHE A 72 -0.70 -2.65 -17.24
C PHE A 72 -2.15 -2.36 -16.82
N ALA A 73 -2.83 -3.35 -16.25
CA ALA A 73 -4.19 -3.16 -15.75
C ALA A 73 -4.25 -2.14 -14.61
N ILE A 74 -3.27 -2.17 -13.71
CA ILE A 74 -3.13 -1.17 -12.63
C ILE A 74 -2.94 0.23 -13.22
N ASP A 75 -2.10 0.36 -14.24
CA ASP A 75 -1.86 1.65 -14.89
C ASP A 75 -3.11 2.20 -15.59
N VAL A 76 -3.88 1.36 -16.26
CA VAL A 76 -5.16 1.76 -16.87
C VAL A 76 -6.12 2.28 -15.81
N ALA A 77 -6.26 1.56 -14.70
CA ALA A 77 -7.11 2.00 -13.59
C ALA A 77 -6.59 3.30 -12.95
N SER A 78 -5.27 3.44 -12.84
CA SER A 78 -4.62 4.63 -12.27
C SER A 78 -4.90 5.88 -13.10
N VAL A 79 -4.85 5.78 -14.42
CA VAL A 79 -5.19 6.88 -15.32
C VAL A 79 -6.66 7.25 -15.21
N HIS A 80 -7.55 6.26 -15.23
CA HIS A 80 -8.98 6.49 -15.13
C HIS A 80 -9.35 7.22 -13.82
N TRP A 81 -8.78 6.80 -12.70
CA TRP A 81 -9.04 7.38 -11.38
C TRP A 81 -8.09 8.50 -10.99
N GLN A 82 -7.19 8.92 -11.89
CA GLN A 82 -6.21 9.97 -11.65
C GLN A 82 -5.35 9.71 -10.40
N SER A 83 -4.93 8.46 -10.20
CA SER A 83 -4.08 8.07 -9.07
C SER A 83 -2.61 8.21 -9.43
N ASN A 84 -2.02 9.34 -9.08
CA ASN A 84 -0.59 9.59 -9.31
C ASN A 84 0.30 8.60 -8.56
N TYR A 85 -0.10 8.20 -7.37
CA TYR A 85 0.65 7.23 -6.58
C TYR A 85 0.80 5.89 -7.32
N GLU A 86 -0.30 5.31 -7.76
CA GLU A 86 -0.31 4.03 -8.46
C GLU A 86 0.43 4.12 -9.80
N TRP A 87 0.21 5.20 -10.55
CA TRP A 87 0.92 5.44 -11.81
C TRP A 87 2.43 5.46 -11.61
N ASN A 88 2.92 6.21 -10.62
CA ASN A 88 4.34 6.33 -10.35
C ASN A 88 4.95 5.03 -9.83
N ALA A 89 4.18 4.24 -9.08
CA ALA A 89 4.65 2.98 -8.52
C ALA A 89 4.69 1.85 -9.56
N HIS A 90 3.72 1.79 -10.46
CA HIS A 90 3.50 0.65 -11.36
C HIS A 90 3.86 0.93 -12.81
N GLY A 91 3.74 2.17 -13.30
CA GLY A 91 4.03 2.52 -14.69
C GLY A 91 5.37 2.00 -15.20
N PRO A 92 6.49 2.19 -14.49
CA PRO A 92 7.78 1.68 -14.93
C PRO A 92 7.88 0.15 -14.99
N ARG A 93 6.96 -0.57 -14.33
CA ARG A 93 6.95 -2.03 -14.26
C ARG A 93 6.10 -2.69 -15.36
N ALA A 94 5.24 -1.91 -16.01
CA ALA A 94 4.37 -2.40 -17.08
C ALA A 94 5.12 -2.64 -18.41
N VAL A 95 6.34 -2.17 -18.49
CA VAL A 95 7.17 -2.24 -19.70
C VAL A 95 7.94 -3.55 -19.77
#